data_1ee7d101b7a5a990035abd9258db9edd
#
_entry.id   1ee7d101b7a5a990035abd9258db9edd
#
_cell.length_a   1.000
_cell.length_b   1.000
_cell.length_c   1.000
_cell.angle_alpha   90.00
_cell.angle_beta   90.00
_cell.angle_gamma   90.00
#
_symmetry.space_group_name_H-M   'P 1'
#
loop_
_entity.id
_entity.type
_entity.pdbx_description
1 polymer ?
#
loop_
_entity_poly.entity_id
_entity_poly.type
_entity_poly.pdbx_seq_one_letter_code
_entity_poly.pdbx_strand_id
1 'polypeptide(L)'
;LIWVITFAGGIRAMAFIALITFLPSYLSNDLGLTDFRRGVYFGLLVAAGIVFTPLMGYLSDKFGRKIVLVPGMLFDAIIVLLMASFGEGVPLIILLVLLGAFFYSDQPILTASALDIVGSGVATTTLGALSFARFGLSAISPIIAGYLYDTYSMDSVFYYVASLMIFSAVVLAFT
;
A
#
# COMPACT_ATOMS: atom_id res chain seq x y z
N LEU A 1 20.67 -5.40 -5.92
CA LEU A 1 19.83 -4.26 -5.57
C LEU A 1 18.48 -4.32 -6.29
N ILE A 2 18.44 -4.42 -7.63
CA ILE A 2 17.17 -4.42 -8.40
C ILE A 2 16.23 -5.55 -7.95
N TRP A 3 16.70 -6.76 -7.73
CA TRP A 3 15.89 -7.89 -7.27
C TRP A 3 15.27 -7.65 -5.89
N VAL A 4 15.97 -6.95 -5.01
CA VAL A 4 15.46 -6.60 -3.68
C VAL A 4 14.32 -5.60 -3.77
N ILE A 5 14.47 -4.56 -4.61
CA ILE A 5 13.41 -3.58 -4.86
C ILE A 5 12.21 -4.25 -5.53
N THR A 6 12.45 -5.17 -6.48
CA THR A 6 11.40 -5.93 -7.15
C THR A 6 10.62 -6.79 -6.15
N PHE A 7 11.31 -7.50 -5.27
CA PHE A 7 10.70 -8.35 -4.25
C PHE A 7 9.93 -7.52 -3.21
N ALA A 8 10.55 -6.46 -2.67
CA ALA A 8 9.88 -5.55 -1.74
C ALA A 8 8.64 -4.91 -2.38
N GLY A 9 8.73 -4.49 -3.64
CA GLY A 9 7.61 -3.97 -4.39
C GLY A 9 6.48 -4.98 -4.61
N GLY A 10 6.82 -6.26 -4.78
CA GLY A 10 5.86 -7.36 -4.86
C GLY A 10 5.12 -7.60 -3.53
N ILE A 11 5.85 -7.66 -2.42
CA ILE A 11 5.28 -7.78 -1.06
C ILE A 11 4.37 -6.58 -0.74
N ARG A 12 4.82 -5.39 -1.06
CA ARG A 12 4.02 -4.18 -0.93
C ARG A 12 2.74 -4.24 -1.78
N ALA A 13 2.83 -4.75 -3.01
CA ALA A 13 1.66 -4.92 -3.88
C ALA A 13 0.65 -5.93 -3.31
N MET A 14 1.11 -6.98 -2.62
CA MET A 14 0.24 -7.90 -1.87
C MET A 14 -0.58 -7.14 -0.81
N ALA A 15 0.07 -6.29 -0.01
CA ALA A 15 -0.59 -5.46 0.99
C ALA A 15 -1.64 -4.52 0.35
N PHE A 16 -1.27 -3.86 -0.75
CA PHE A 16 -2.15 -2.96 -1.48
C PHE A 16 -3.42 -3.66 -1.97
N ILE A 17 -3.25 -4.77 -2.70
CA ILE A 17 -4.39 -5.50 -3.27
C ILE A 17 -5.28 -6.08 -2.18
N ALA A 18 -4.71 -6.64 -1.10
CA ALA A 18 -5.50 -7.13 0.02
C ALA A 18 -6.41 -6.05 0.60
N LEU A 19 -5.83 -4.87 0.92
CA LEU A 19 -6.59 -3.78 1.53
C LEU A 19 -7.66 -3.23 0.58
N ILE A 20 -7.30 -2.94 -0.67
CA ILE A 20 -8.24 -2.37 -1.66
C ILE A 20 -9.39 -3.35 -1.96
N THR A 21 -9.14 -4.65 -1.93
CA THR A 21 -10.17 -5.67 -2.17
C THR A 21 -11.14 -5.78 -1.00
N PHE A 22 -10.65 -5.78 0.24
CA PHE A 22 -11.48 -6.06 1.43
C PHE A 22 -12.00 -4.80 2.13
N LEU A 23 -11.41 -3.63 1.92
CA LEU A 23 -11.89 -2.37 2.49
C LEU A 23 -13.36 -2.08 2.13
N PRO A 24 -13.84 -2.23 0.87
CA PRO A 24 -15.25 -2.05 0.57
C PRO A 24 -16.17 -3.03 1.30
N SER A 25 -15.74 -4.28 1.47
CA SER A 25 -16.48 -5.30 2.22
C SER A 25 -16.58 -4.94 3.70
N TYR A 26 -15.50 -4.48 4.30
CA TYR A 26 -15.47 -3.97 5.66
C TYR A 26 -16.45 -2.80 5.86
N LEU A 27 -16.39 -1.80 4.99
CA LEU A 27 -17.29 -0.64 5.06
C LEU A 27 -18.77 -1.03 4.91
N SER A 28 -19.06 -2.10 4.14
CA SER A 28 -20.41 -2.61 3.91
C SER A 28 -20.90 -3.53 5.02
N ASN A 29 -20.15 -4.60 5.29
CA ASN A 29 -20.60 -5.74 6.08
C ASN A 29 -20.38 -5.50 7.57
N ASP A 30 -19.23 -4.97 7.95
CA ASP A 30 -18.88 -4.76 9.36
C ASP A 30 -19.42 -3.42 9.87
N LEU A 31 -19.38 -2.35 9.07
CA LEU A 31 -19.83 -1.02 9.46
C LEU A 31 -21.25 -0.67 8.98
N GLY A 32 -21.86 -1.49 8.13
CA GLY A 32 -23.23 -1.28 7.63
C GLY A 32 -23.41 0.04 6.85
N LEU A 33 -22.37 0.57 6.23
CA LEU A 33 -22.45 1.84 5.51
C LEU A 33 -23.21 1.67 4.19
N THR A 34 -24.05 2.68 3.88
CA THR A 34 -24.73 2.75 2.59
C THR A 34 -23.74 2.88 1.43
N ASP A 35 -24.15 2.51 0.22
CA ASP A 35 -23.31 2.57 -0.99
C ASP A 35 -22.72 3.96 -1.20
N PHE A 36 -23.50 5.02 -0.96
CA PHE A 36 -23.02 6.38 -1.07
C PHE A 36 -21.89 6.69 -0.06
N ARG A 37 -22.08 6.32 1.21
CA ARG A 37 -21.06 6.54 2.25
C ARG A 37 -19.80 5.74 1.97
N ARG A 38 -19.91 4.49 1.54
CA ARG A 38 -18.76 3.66 1.10
C ARG A 38 -17.99 4.35 -0.01
N GLY A 39 -18.69 4.85 -1.02
CA GLY A 39 -18.11 5.61 -2.11
C GLY A 39 -17.34 6.85 -1.64
N VAL A 40 -17.91 7.60 -0.68
CA VAL A 40 -17.25 8.78 -0.09
C VAL A 40 -15.99 8.38 0.68
N TYR A 41 -16.06 7.38 1.55
CA TYR A 41 -14.90 6.92 2.34
C TYR A 41 -13.76 6.43 1.45
N PHE A 42 -14.09 5.58 0.47
CA PHE A 42 -13.10 5.10 -0.50
C PHE A 42 -12.57 6.23 -1.39
N GLY A 43 -13.45 7.14 -1.79
CA GLY A 43 -13.08 8.33 -2.56
C GLY A 43 -12.11 9.25 -1.83
N LEU A 44 -12.25 9.42 -0.51
CA LEU A 44 -11.33 10.21 0.31
C LEU A 44 -9.92 9.60 0.34
N LEU A 45 -9.82 8.27 0.46
CA LEU A 45 -8.54 7.55 0.37
C LEU A 45 -7.85 7.84 -0.97
N VAL A 46 -8.57 7.71 -2.08
CA VAL A 46 -8.05 7.93 -3.43
C VAL A 46 -7.72 9.40 -3.66
N ALA A 47 -8.59 10.32 -3.24
CA ALA A 47 -8.39 11.77 -3.39
C ALA A 47 -7.13 12.25 -2.64
N ALA A 48 -6.91 11.75 -1.43
CA ALA A 48 -5.67 12.01 -0.70
C ALA A 48 -4.45 11.52 -1.50
N GLY A 49 -4.51 10.32 -2.08
CA GLY A 49 -3.45 9.80 -2.96
C GLY A 49 -3.15 10.71 -4.13
N ILE A 50 -4.17 11.20 -4.83
CA ILE A 50 -4.00 12.13 -5.97
C ILE A 50 -3.26 13.39 -5.56
N VAL A 51 -3.61 13.96 -4.40
CA VAL A 51 -3.01 15.22 -3.92
C VAL A 51 -1.58 14.99 -3.43
N PHE A 52 -1.34 13.93 -2.67
CA PHE A 52 -0.06 13.71 -2.00
C PHE A 52 0.98 12.98 -2.85
N THR A 53 0.59 12.21 -3.88
CA THR A 53 1.55 11.50 -4.74
C THR A 53 2.59 12.42 -5.39
N PRO A 54 2.23 13.58 -5.98
CA PRO A 54 3.24 14.49 -6.54
C PRO A 54 4.17 15.07 -5.46
N LEU A 55 3.64 15.36 -4.27
CA LEU A 55 4.41 15.88 -3.15
C LEU A 55 5.42 14.84 -2.64
N MET A 56 4.99 13.61 -2.45
CA MET A 56 5.86 12.50 -2.01
C MET A 56 6.91 12.16 -3.08
N GLY A 57 6.55 12.23 -4.35
CA GLY A 57 7.49 12.13 -5.46
C GLY A 57 8.58 13.19 -5.38
N TYR A 58 8.19 14.45 -5.23
CA TYR A 58 9.14 15.58 -5.08
C TYR A 58 10.05 15.40 -3.85
N LEU A 59 9.49 15.01 -2.70
CA LEU A 59 10.28 14.76 -1.49
C LEU A 59 11.27 13.60 -1.71
N SER A 60 10.85 12.57 -2.40
CA SER A 60 11.68 11.42 -2.77
C SER A 60 12.83 11.79 -3.71
N ASP A 61 12.58 12.69 -4.67
CA ASP A 61 13.63 13.22 -5.57
C ASP A 61 14.63 14.07 -4.79
N LYS A 62 14.17 14.85 -3.82
CA LYS A 62 15.00 15.81 -3.05
C LYS A 62 15.81 15.13 -1.93
N PHE A 63 15.21 14.23 -1.16
CA PHE A 63 15.84 13.65 0.03
C PHE A 63 16.36 12.23 -0.20
N GLY A 64 16.02 11.61 -1.32
CA GLY A 64 16.39 10.25 -1.68
C GLY A 64 15.24 9.26 -1.52
N ARG A 65 15.18 8.29 -2.43
CA ARG A 65 14.09 7.30 -2.54
C ARG A 65 13.85 6.55 -1.23
N LYS A 66 14.92 6.00 -0.66
CA LYS A 66 14.86 5.17 0.55
C LYS A 66 14.39 5.95 1.78
N ILE A 67 14.84 7.20 1.93
CA ILE A 67 14.51 8.08 3.07
C ILE A 67 13.01 8.40 3.10
N VAL A 68 12.32 8.36 1.97
CA VAL A 68 10.88 8.59 1.88
C VAL A 68 10.10 7.26 1.93
N LEU A 69 10.57 6.23 1.22
CA LEU A 69 9.87 4.94 1.14
C LEU A 69 9.78 4.22 2.48
N VAL A 70 10.91 4.07 3.19
CA VAL A 70 10.94 3.26 4.42
C VAL A 70 10.05 3.85 5.52
N PRO A 71 10.17 5.14 5.88
CA PRO A 71 9.26 5.72 6.87
C PRO A 71 7.80 5.75 6.39
N GLY A 72 7.57 5.97 5.10
CA GLY A 72 6.21 5.97 4.54
C GLY A 72 5.51 4.62 4.66
N MET A 73 6.18 3.53 4.32
CA MET A 73 5.64 2.18 4.50
C MET A 73 5.39 1.83 5.97
N LEU A 74 6.26 2.27 6.89
CA LEU A 74 6.03 2.12 8.33
C LEU A 74 4.86 2.96 8.80
N PHE A 75 4.71 4.17 8.28
CA PHE A 75 3.55 5.02 8.54
C PHE A 75 2.26 4.34 8.09
N ASP A 76 2.21 3.82 6.86
CA ASP A 76 1.04 3.08 6.36
C ASP A 76 0.72 1.86 7.23
N ALA A 77 1.74 1.11 7.66
CA ALA A 77 1.55 -0.02 8.57
C ALA A 77 0.92 0.41 9.91
N ILE A 78 1.38 1.52 10.49
CA ILE A 78 0.82 2.08 11.73
C ILE A 78 -0.63 2.50 11.51
N ILE A 79 -0.94 3.21 10.42
CA ILE A 79 -2.31 3.64 10.11
C ILE A 79 -3.23 2.43 9.96
N VAL A 80 -2.81 1.40 9.24
CA VAL A 80 -3.60 0.16 9.07
C VAL A 80 -3.83 -0.55 10.42
N LEU A 81 -2.82 -0.60 11.30
CA LEU A 81 -2.98 -1.14 12.66
C LEU A 81 -3.97 -0.32 13.50
N LEU A 82 -3.92 1.01 13.38
CA LEU A 82 -4.88 1.88 14.06
C LEU A 82 -6.31 1.69 13.53
N MET A 83 -6.49 1.31 12.26
CA MET A 83 -7.81 0.99 11.71
C MET A 83 -8.44 -0.23 12.40
N ALA A 84 -7.67 -1.21 12.85
CA ALA A 84 -8.18 -2.33 13.63
C ALA A 84 -8.76 -1.91 14.99
N SER A 85 -8.28 -0.79 15.58
CA SER A 85 -8.73 -0.32 16.90
C SER A 85 -9.71 0.85 16.82
N PHE A 86 -9.61 1.68 15.79
CA PHE A 86 -10.35 2.93 15.61
C PHE A 86 -11.04 2.99 14.23
N GLY A 87 -11.42 1.84 13.70
CA GLY A 87 -11.95 1.68 12.35
C GLY A 87 -13.38 2.17 12.13
N GLU A 88 -13.95 3.02 13.01
CA GLU A 88 -15.33 3.50 12.91
C GLU A 88 -15.43 5.02 12.95
N GLY A 89 -16.49 5.55 12.33
CA GLY A 89 -16.86 6.95 12.45
C GLY A 89 -15.81 7.95 11.93
N VAL A 90 -15.64 9.06 12.65
CA VAL A 90 -14.70 10.13 12.28
C VAL A 90 -13.24 9.69 12.33
N PRO A 91 -12.77 8.89 13.31
CA PRO A 91 -11.41 8.37 13.30
C PRO A 91 -11.09 7.61 12.02
N LEU A 92 -11.97 6.75 11.52
CA LEU A 92 -11.76 6.03 10.26
C LEU A 92 -11.55 6.97 9.08
N ILE A 93 -12.33 8.05 8.98
CA ILE A 93 -12.17 9.04 7.90
C ILE A 93 -10.77 9.64 7.92
N ILE A 94 -10.30 10.03 9.10
CA ILE A 94 -8.95 10.60 9.28
C ILE A 94 -7.89 9.57 8.88
N LEU A 95 -8.02 8.32 9.33
CA LEU A 95 -7.08 7.25 9.03
C LEU A 95 -7.04 6.95 7.53
N LEU A 96 -8.19 6.94 6.83
CA LEU A 96 -8.25 6.73 5.38
C LEU A 96 -7.57 7.86 4.60
N VAL A 97 -7.76 9.13 5.01
CA VAL A 97 -7.07 10.26 4.39
C VAL A 97 -5.56 10.18 4.61
N LEU A 98 -5.13 9.87 5.83
CA LEU A 98 -3.71 9.72 6.17
C LEU A 98 -3.08 8.54 5.41
N LEU A 99 -3.77 7.40 5.35
CA LEU A 99 -3.33 6.25 4.59
C LEU A 99 -3.18 6.59 3.10
N GLY A 100 -4.20 7.23 2.51
CA GLY A 100 -4.18 7.63 1.10
C GLY A 100 -3.02 8.55 0.74
N ALA A 101 -2.55 9.35 1.69
CA ALA A 101 -1.46 10.30 1.46
C ALA A 101 -0.15 9.60 1.02
N PHE A 102 0.15 8.40 1.52
CA PHE A 102 1.36 7.67 1.13
C PHE A 102 1.08 6.38 0.36
N PHE A 103 0.01 5.67 0.65
CA PHE A 103 -0.34 4.36 0.11
C PHE A 103 -0.38 4.28 -1.44
N TYR A 104 -0.68 5.40 -2.12
CA TYR A 104 -0.61 5.50 -3.58
C TYR A 104 0.73 6.03 -4.08
N SER A 105 1.51 6.69 -3.22
CA SER A 105 2.75 7.39 -3.60
C SER A 105 3.95 6.46 -3.65
N ASP A 106 3.97 5.40 -2.86
CA ASP A 106 5.11 4.49 -2.74
C ASP A 106 5.39 3.70 -4.02
N GLN A 107 4.35 3.34 -4.79
CA GLN A 107 4.51 2.58 -6.03
C GLN A 107 5.28 3.35 -7.13
N PRO A 108 4.92 4.60 -7.48
CA PRO A 108 5.73 5.37 -8.42
C PRO A 108 7.16 5.61 -7.92
N ILE A 109 7.36 5.81 -6.60
CA ILE A 109 8.70 6.00 -6.03
C ILE A 109 9.54 4.71 -6.14
N LEU A 110 8.98 3.53 -5.86
CA LEU A 110 9.65 2.24 -6.05
C LEU A 110 10.02 2.00 -7.51
N THR A 111 9.12 2.38 -8.43
CA THR A 111 9.36 2.27 -9.87
C THR A 111 10.51 3.19 -10.28
N ALA A 112 10.52 4.43 -9.83
CA ALA A 112 11.61 5.37 -10.08
C ALA A 112 12.93 4.86 -9.49
N SER A 113 12.93 4.32 -8.27
CA SER A 113 14.12 3.70 -7.65
C SER A 113 14.74 2.60 -8.50
N ALA A 114 13.90 1.77 -9.12
CA ALA A 114 14.39 0.69 -9.98
C ALA A 114 14.97 1.24 -11.29
N LEU A 115 14.34 2.26 -11.88
CA LEU A 115 14.82 2.90 -13.11
C LEU A 115 16.13 3.67 -12.88
N ASP A 116 16.30 4.30 -11.73
CA ASP A 116 17.54 4.99 -11.35
C ASP A 116 18.75 4.04 -11.32
N ILE A 117 18.50 2.74 -11.02
CA ILE A 117 19.56 1.71 -10.97
C ILE A 117 19.95 1.20 -12.34
N VAL A 118 18.98 0.97 -13.23
CA VAL A 118 19.21 0.27 -14.50
C VAL A 118 19.48 1.22 -15.67
N GLY A 119 19.13 2.48 -15.55
CA GLY A 119 19.28 3.49 -16.61
C GLY A 119 18.27 3.32 -17.77
N SER A 120 18.39 4.18 -18.77
CA SER A 120 17.39 4.28 -19.86
C SER A 120 17.42 3.11 -20.87
N GLY A 121 18.55 2.46 -21.03
CA GLY A 121 18.74 1.44 -22.08
C GLY A 121 17.89 0.17 -21.92
N VAL A 122 17.48 -0.16 -20.68
CA VAL A 122 16.69 -1.35 -20.36
C VAL A 122 15.42 -1.01 -19.56
N ALA A 123 15.00 0.25 -19.58
CA ALA A 123 13.89 0.75 -18.78
C ALA A 123 12.60 -0.04 -19.01
N THR A 124 12.21 -0.29 -20.27
CA THR A 124 10.97 -1.02 -20.59
C THR A 124 11.00 -2.46 -20.10
N THR A 125 12.12 -3.16 -20.27
CA THR A 125 12.30 -4.55 -19.77
C THR A 125 12.22 -4.58 -18.25
N THR A 126 12.83 -3.62 -17.57
CA THR A 126 12.79 -3.49 -16.11
C THR A 126 11.37 -3.23 -15.62
N LEU A 127 10.63 -2.31 -16.26
CA LEU A 127 9.22 -2.07 -15.93
C LEU A 127 8.35 -3.32 -16.12
N GLY A 128 8.60 -4.09 -17.16
CA GLY A 128 7.93 -5.37 -17.41
C GLY A 128 8.22 -6.38 -16.31
N ALA A 129 9.48 -6.55 -15.92
CA ALA A 129 9.88 -7.47 -14.85
C ALA A 129 9.30 -7.07 -13.49
N LEU A 130 9.35 -5.77 -13.15
CA LEU A 130 8.73 -5.23 -11.94
C LEU A 130 7.22 -5.47 -11.91
N SER A 131 6.54 -5.25 -13.03
CA SER A 131 5.10 -5.45 -13.15
C SER A 131 4.75 -6.93 -13.02
N PHE A 132 5.49 -7.81 -13.68
CA PHE A 132 5.30 -9.25 -13.56
C PHE A 132 5.43 -9.74 -12.12
N ALA A 133 6.49 -9.33 -11.41
CA ALA A 133 6.71 -9.71 -10.02
C ALA A 133 5.58 -9.17 -9.12
N ARG A 134 5.17 -7.91 -9.31
CA ARG A 134 4.08 -7.29 -8.54
C ARG A 134 2.76 -8.01 -8.76
N PHE A 135 2.33 -8.20 -10.01
CA PHE A 135 1.07 -8.87 -10.31
C PHE A 135 1.11 -10.34 -9.91
N GLY A 136 2.22 -11.04 -10.15
CA GLY A 136 2.39 -12.44 -9.79
C GLY A 136 2.27 -12.67 -8.28
N LEU A 137 2.97 -11.88 -7.45
CA LEU A 137 2.89 -11.98 -6.00
C LEU A 137 1.53 -11.49 -5.47
N SER A 138 1.04 -10.35 -5.98
CA SER A 138 -0.23 -9.79 -5.50
C SER A 138 -1.46 -10.62 -5.83
N ALA A 139 -1.41 -11.47 -6.86
CA ALA A 139 -2.52 -12.36 -7.21
C ALA A 139 -2.89 -13.36 -6.11
N ILE A 140 -1.92 -13.74 -5.27
CA ILE A 140 -2.13 -14.66 -4.15
C ILE A 140 -2.77 -13.95 -2.96
N SER A 141 -2.54 -12.65 -2.82
CA SER A 141 -2.91 -11.89 -1.62
C SER A 141 -4.41 -11.85 -1.32
N PRO A 142 -5.33 -11.68 -2.30
CA PRO A 142 -6.76 -11.75 -2.03
C PRO A 142 -7.23 -13.10 -1.50
N ILE A 143 -6.58 -14.20 -1.89
CA ILE A 143 -6.90 -15.54 -1.40
C ILE A 143 -6.56 -15.64 0.09
N ILE A 144 -5.37 -15.18 0.47
CA ILE A 144 -4.94 -15.17 1.88
C ILE A 144 -5.83 -14.24 2.70
N ALA A 145 -6.04 -13.01 2.22
CA ALA A 145 -6.85 -12.02 2.90
C ALA A 145 -8.32 -12.48 3.03
N GLY A 146 -8.88 -13.13 2.01
CA GLY A 146 -10.22 -13.70 2.03
C GLY A 146 -10.35 -14.80 3.09
N TYR A 147 -9.40 -15.73 3.14
CA TYR A 147 -9.37 -16.76 4.17
C TYR A 147 -9.29 -16.17 5.59
N LEU A 148 -8.47 -15.13 5.78
CA LEU A 148 -8.35 -14.43 7.06
C LEU A 148 -9.64 -13.72 7.45
N TYR A 149 -10.28 -13.04 6.49
CA TYR A 149 -11.56 -12.35 6.71
C TYR A 149 -12.67 -13.32 7.07
N ASP A 150 -12.83 -14.41 6.29
CA ASP A 150 -13.90 -15.40 6.49
C ASP A 150 -13.72 -16.23 7.78
N THR A 151 -12.47 -16.50 8.17
CA THR A 151 -12.17 -17.38 9.33
C THR A 151 -12.11 -16.62 10.65
N TYR A 152 -11.66 -15.36 10.60
CA TYR A 152 -11.43 -14.58 11.83
C TYR A 152 -12.24 -13.25 11.79
N SER A 153 -11.69 -12.22 11.15
CA SER A 153 -12.30 -10.89 11.06
C SER A 153 -11.50 -9.98 10.13
N MET A 154 -12.02 -8.77 9.86
CA MET A 154 -11.28 -7.74 9.14
C MET A 154 -10.00 -7.30 9.86
N ASP A 155 -9.96 -7.36 11.19
CA ASP A 155 -8.74 -7.04 11.95
C ASP A 155 -7.56 -7.91 11.54
N SER A 156 -7.81 -9.21 11.28
CA SER A 156 -6.79 -10.13 10.78
C SER A 156 -6.24 -9.72 9.41
N VAL A 157 -7.08 -9.16 8.55
CA VAL A 157 -6.65 -8.59 7.27
C VAL A 157 -5.80 -7.34 7.49
N PHE A 158 -6.17 -6.47 8.43
CA PHE A 158 -5.36 -5.31 8.79
C PHE A 158 -3.98 -5.73 9.35
N TYR A 159 -3.90 -6.72 10.22
CA TYR A 159 -2.63 -7.26 10.70
C TYR A 159 -1.79 -7.86 9.60
N TYR A 160 -2.41 -8.60 8.67
CA TYR A 160 -1.73 -9.13 7.49
C TYR A 160 -1.14 -8.02 6.61
N VAL A 161 -1.93 -7.00 6.27
CA VAL A 161 -1.50 -5.85 5.46
C VAL A 161 -0.35 -5.10 6.16
N ALA A 162 -0.49 -4.81 7.46
CA ALA A 162 0.55 -4.13 8.22
C ALA A 162 1.86 -4.94 8.28
N SER A 163 1.76 -6.27 8.47
CA SER A 163 2.94 -7.14 8.49
C SER A 163 3.69 -7.14 7.16
N LEU A 164 2.98 -7.14 6.04
CA LEU A 164 3.58 -7.04 4.71
C LEU A 164 4.25 -5.68 4.49
N MET A 165 3.64 -4.59 4.95
CA MET A 165 4.22 -3.24 4.84
C MET A 165 5.49 -3.12 5.68
N ILE A 166 5.48 -3.61 6.92
CA ILE A 166 6.66 -3.65 7.80
C ILE A 166 7.77 -4.49 7.16
N PHE A 167 7.42 -5.68 6.66
CA PHE A 167 8.39 -6.57 6.02
C PHE A 167 9.03 -5.91 4.79
N SER A 168 8.22 -5.27 3.93
CA SER A 168 8.71 -4.53 2.76
C SER A 168 9.63 -3.37 3.18
N ALA A 169 9.24 -2.61 4.21
CA ALA A 169 10.05 -1.51 4.75
C ALA A 169 11.41 -2.01 5.29
N VAL A 170 11.40 -3.12 6.04
CA VAL A 170 12.62 -3.75 6.56
C VAL A 170 13.54 -4.21 5.43
N VAL A 171 13.02 -4.92 4.43
CA VAL A 171 13.79 -5.35 3.26
C VAL A 171 14.44 -4.16 2.55
N LEU A 172 13.72 -3.06 2.37
CA LEU A 172 14.26 -1.84 1.76
C LEU A 172 15.25 -1.11 2.68
N ALA A 173 15.08 -1.18 4.00
CA ALA A 173 15.98 -0.51 4.95
C ALA A 173 17.40 -1.10 4.93
N PHE A 174 17.55 -2.38 4.63
CA PHE A 174 18.85 -3.07 4.56
C PHE A 174 19.49 -3.08 3.15
N THR A 175 18.89 -2.37 2.20
CA THR A 175 19.37 -2.25 0.82
C THR A 175 20.02 -0.91 0.58
#